data_47fedf4415381b107bfdfffb1bbd43e7
#
_entry.id   47fedf4415381b107bfdfffb1bbd43e7
#
_cell.length_a   1.000
_cell.length_b   1.000
_cell.length_c   1.000
_cell.angle_alpha   90.00
_cell.angle_beta   90.00
_cell.angle_gamma   90.00
#
_symmetry.space_group_name_H-M   'P 1'
#
loop_
_entity.id
_entity.type
_entity.pdbx_description
1 polymer ?
#
loop_
_entity_poly.entity_id
_entity_poly.type
_entity_poly.pdbx_seq_one_letter_code
_entity_poly.pdbx_strand_id
1 'polypeptide(L)'
;MRDAGRVRVREVVVVFDSACPRCSRIARELPGCLTVPVRARACTEPRLGEIYPNLPAVVGSCEAPAVGILRIDGQVRWWTGLRGAVGLLPVLRPAALPRAVALLRDAARTR
;
A
#
# COMPACT_ATOMS: atom_id res chain seq x y z
N MET A 1 6.90 -25.02 6.58
CA MET A 1 6.52 -24.63 6.32
C MET A 1 6.01 -24.11 6.09
N ARG A 2 6.21 -24.10 6.19
CA ARG A 2 5.90 -23.52 6.12
C ARG A 2 5.44 -22.68 5.45
N ASP A 3 5.90 -22.70 4.75
CA ASP A 3 5.42 -21.62 3.92
C ASP A 3 4.41 -22.04 2.88
N ALA A 4 4.09 -23.25 2.87
CA ALA A 4 3.00 -23.74 2.03
C ALA A 4 1.73 -22.95 2.41
N GLY A 5 1.10 -22.30 1.45
CA GLY A 5 -0.10 -21.52 1.70
C GLY A 5 0.15 -20.08 2.09
N ARG A 6 1.37 -19.70 2.37
CA ARG A 6 1.68 -18.29 2.63
C ARG A 6 1.91 -17.56 1.33
N VAL A 7 1.42 -16.33 1.30
CA VAL A 7 1.72 -15.44 0.19
C VAL A 7 3.16 -14.98 0.32
N ARG A 8 3.95 -15.19 -0.73
CA ARG A 8 5.31 -14.68 -0.76
C ARG A 8 5.27 -13.28 -1.35
N VAL A 9 5.58 -12.31 -0.54
CA VAL A 9 5.50 -10.92 -0.92
C VAL A 9 6.86 -10.43 -1.38
N ARG A 10 6.89 -9.87 -2.59
CA ARG A 10 8.12 -9.33 -3.18
C ARG A 10 8.30 -7.87 -2.76
N GLU A 11 7.25 -7.09 -2.82
CA GLU A 11 7.29 -5.70 -2.40
C GLU A 11 5.88 -5.21 -2.14
N VAL A 12 5.78 -4.04 -1.50
CA VAL A 12 4.51 -3.37 -1.26
C VAL A 12 4.49 -2.12 -2.11
N VAL A 13 3.38 -1.88 -2.80
CA VAL A 13 3.17 -0.67 -3.60
C VAL A 13 2.17 0.20 -2.85
N VAL A 14 2.51 1.47 -2.62
CA VAL A 14 1.61 2.41 -1.99
C VAL A 14 1.22 3.46 -3.03
N VAL A 15 -0.07 3.58 -3.30
CA VAL A 15 -0.60 4.62 -4.19
C VAL A 15 -1.27 5.67 -3.31
N PHE A 16 -0.85 6.91 -3.44
CA PHE A 16 -1.30 7.99 -2.58
C PHE A 16 -1.42 9.30 -3.36
N ASP A 17 -2.13 10.26 -2.79
CA ASP A 17 -2.29 11.59 -3.38
C ASP A 17 -1.07 12.43 -3.00
N SER A 18 -0.16 12.63 -3.94
CA SER A 18 1.07 13.36 -3.69
C SER A 18 0.86 14.86 -3.47
N ALA A 19 -0.31 15.38 -3.82
CA ALA A 19 -0.65 16.78 -3.57
C ALA A 19 -1.07 17.02 -2.13
N CYS A 20 -1.32 15.96 -1.37
CA CYS A 20 -1.76 16.05 0.01
C CYS A 20 -0.57 15.77 0.95
N PRO A 21 -0.14 16.74 1.79
CA PRO A 21 1.00 16.51 2.69
C PRO A 21 0.79 15.36 3.67
N ARG A 22 -0.43 15.20 4.19
CA ARG A 22 -0.73 14.11 5.12
C ARG A 22 -0.68 12.75 4.42
N CYS A 23 -1.21 12.70 3.20
CA CYS A 23 -1.20 11.48 2.41
C CYS A 23 0.23 11.07 2.06
N SER A 24 1.09 12.04 1.79
CA SER A 24 2.48 11.78 1.43
C SER A 24 3.30 11.21 2.58
N ARG A 25 2.85 11.42 3.79
CA ARG A 25 3.54 10.92 4.97
C ARG A 25 3.65 9.39 4.95
N ILE A 26 2.63 8.71 4.43
CA ILE A 26 2.64 7.26 4.35
C ILE A 26 3.81 6.77 3.48
N ALA A 27 4.10 7.48 2.40
CA ALA A 27 5.20 7.11 1.51
C ALA A 27 6.56 7.21 2.21
N ARG A 28 6.70 8.17 3.13
CA ARG A 28 7.95 8.38 3.84
C ARG A 28 8.13 7.43 5.01
N GLU A 29 7.05 7.12 5.71
CA GLU A 29 7.14 6.41 6.99
C GLU A 29 6.78 4.94 6.93
N LEU A 30 5.96 4.54 5.97
CA LEU A 30 5.56 3.14 5.88
C LEU A 30 6.74 2.18 5.67
N PRO A 31 7.78 2.55 4.90
CA PRO A 31 8.91 1.63 4.72
C PRO A 31 9.54 1.17 6.03
N GLY A 32 9.55 2.03 7.05
CA GLY A 32 10.09 1.68 8.36
C GLY A 32 9.25 0.67 9.13
N CYS A 33 8.01 0.46 8.70
CA CYS A 33 7.08 -0.45 9.35
C CYS A 33 7.11 -1.86 8.77
N LEU A 34 7.73 -2.04 7.62
CA LEU A 34 7.63 -3.29 6.86
C LEU A 34 8.95 -4.02 6.73
N THR A 35 8.87 -5.32 6.47
CA THR A 35 10.03 -6.17 6.29
C THR A 35 10.40 -6.35 4.80
N VAL A 36 9.64 -5.75 3.90
CA VAL A 36 9.89 -5.81 2.46
C VAL A 36 9.98 -4.40 1.89
N PRO A 37 10.57 -4.22 0.69
CA PRO A 37 10.66 -2.90 0.08
C PRO A 37 9.29 -2.29 -0.20
N VAL A 38 9.23 -0.96 -0.17
CA VAL A 38 8.01 -0.21 -0.47
C VAL A 38 8.27 0.66 -1.69
N ARG A 39 7.38 0.56 -2.68
CA ARG A 39 7.40 1.41 -3.86
C ARG A 39 6.24 2.39 -3.76
N ALA A 40 6.56 3.68 -3.70
CA ALA A 40 5.53 4.71 -3.62
C ALA A 40 5.18 5.22 -5.01
N ARG A 41 3.88 5.31 -5.30
CA ARG A 41 3.37 5.81 -6.56
C ARG A 41 2.32 6.88 -6.31
N ALA A 42 2.39 7.98 -7.05
CA ALA A 42 1.35 8.99 -6.97
C ALA A 42 0.13 8.54 -7.77
N CYS A 43 -1.06 8.77 -7.23
CA CYS A 43 -2.29 8.39 -7.94
C CYS A 43 -2.47 9.15 -9.26
N THR A 44 -1.75 10.25 -9.43
CA THR A 44 -1.81 11.07 -10.65
C THR A 44 -0.86 10.61 -11.75
N GLU A 45 -0.07 9.56 -11.52
CA GLU A 45 0.83 9.07 -12.56
C GLU A 45 0.03 8.65 -13.78
N PRO A 46 0.36 9.17 -14.98
CA PRO A 46 -0.48 8.96 -16.16
C PRO A 46 -0.54 7.52 -16.66
N ARG A 47 0.46 6.71 -16.33
CA ARG A 47 0.52 5.34 -16.82
C ARG A 47 0.24 4.31 -15.72
N LEU A 48 -0.30 4.75 -14.61
CA LEU A 48 -0.49 3.90 -13.46
C LEU A 48 -1.38 2.68 -13.78
N GLY A 49 -2.47 2.89 -14.52
CA GLY A 49 -3.34 1.80 -14.92
C GLY A 49 -2.72 0.81 -15.89
N GLU A 50 -1.71 1.24 -16.64
CA GLU A 50 -0.97 0.34 -17.53
C GLU A 50 0.02 -0.50 -16.73
N ILE A 51 0.64 0.10 -15.73
CA ILE A 51 1.59 -0.61 -14.86
C ILE A 51 0.85 -1.61 -13.97
N TYR A 52 -0.34 -1.21 -13.48
CA TYR A 52 -1.16 -2.03 -12.60
C TYR A 52 -2.56 -2.17 -13.19
N PRO A 53 -2.76 -3.11 -14.13
CA PRO A 53 -4.06 -3.22 -14.82
C PRO A 53 -5.26 -3.49 -13.92
N ASN A 54 -5.04 -4.09 -12.76
CA ASN A 54 -6.13 -4.41 -11.83
C ASN A 54 -6.29 -3.36 -10.73
N LEU A 55 -5.71 -2.16 -10.91
CA LEU A 55 -5.85 -1.08 -9.94
C LEU A 55 -7.31 -0.66 -9.83
N PRO A 56 -7.87 -0.57 -8.60
CA PRO A 56 -9.25 -0.12 -8.44
C PRO A 56 -9.45 1.29 -8.98
N ALA A 57 -10.61 1.54 -9.57
CA ALA A 57 -10.91 2.84 -10.17
C ALA A 57 -10.82 3.99 -9.18
N VAL A 58 -11.27 3.77 -7.94
CA VAL A 58 -11.24 4.82 -6.90
C VAL A 58 -9.81 5.26 -6.58
N VAL A 59 -8.85 4.36 -6.76
CA VAL A 59 -7.44 4.66 -6.51
C VAL A 59 -6.88 5.47 -7.67
N GLY A 60 -7.17 5.07 -8.90
CA GLY A 60 -6.71 5.79 -10.09
C GLY A 60 -7.29 7.19 -10.20
N SER A 61 -8.45 7.44 -9.60
CA SER A 61 -9.07 8.77 -9.58
C SER A 61 -8.66 9.59 -8.35
N CYS A 62 -7.73 9.10 -7.56
CA CYS A 62 -7.24 9.75 -6.34
C CYS A 62 -8.31 9.92 -5.25
N GLU A 63 -9.34 9.10 -5.28
CA GLU A 63 -10.40 9.16 -4.27
C GLU A 63 -10.04 8.40 -3.00
N ALA A 64 -9.12 7.43 -3.08
CA ALA A 64 -8.70 6.65 -1.93
C ALA A 64 -7.26 6.20 -2.10
N PRO A 65 -6.48 6.17 -1.00
CA PRO A 65 -5.15 5.57 -1.04
C PRO A 65 -5.29 4.06 -1.10
N ALA A 66 -4.24 3.39 -1.58
CA ALA A 66 -4.25 1.94 -1.65
C ALA A 66 -2.88 1.36 -1.33
N VAL A 67 -2.92 0.16 -0.80
CA VAL A 67 -1.73 -0.66 -0.59
C VAL A 67 -1.86 -1.86 -1.52
N GLY A 68 -0.87 -2.06 -2.37
CA GLY A 68 -0.80 -3.21 -3.26
C GLY A 68 0.25 -4.18 -2.75
N ILE A 69 -0.11 -5.44 -2.63
CA ILE A 69 0.81 -6.49 -2.22
C ILE A 69 1.25 -7.22 -3.47
N LEU A 70 2.49 -6.95 -3.90
CA LEU A 70 3.08 -7.58 -5.07
C LEU A 70 3.68 -8.91 -4.66
N ARG A 71 3.14 -9.97 -5.23
CA ARG A 71 3.59 -11.32 -4.93
C ARG A 71 4.74 -11.72 -5.85
N ILE A 72 5.46 -12.75 -5.47
CA ILE A 72 6.58 -13.27 -6.27
C ILE A 72 6.12 -13.68 -7.66
N ASP A 73 4.87 -14.16 -7.78
CA ASP A 73 4.31 -14.58 -9.07
C ASP A 73 3.90 -13.42 -9.97
N GLY A 74 4.09 -12.19 -9.51
CA GLY A 74 3.77 -11.00 -10.30
C GLY A 74 2.37 -10.46 -10.10
N GLN A 75 1.52 -11.16 -9.36
CA GLN A 75 0.18 -10.67 -9.08
C GLN A 75 0.18 -9.63 -7.98
N VAL A 76 -0.71 -8.64 -8.10
CA VAL A 76 -0.87 -7.60 -7.11
C VAL A 76 -2.27 -7.67 -6.53
N ARG A 77 -2.37 -7.68 -5.21
CA ARG A 77 -3.64 -7.61 -4.52
C ARG A 77 -3.76 -6.25 -3.87
N TRP A 78 -4.88 -5.56 -4.12
CA TRP A 78 -5.08 -4.21 -3.64
C TRP A 78 -5.98 -4.14 -2.42
N TRP A 79 -5.61 -3.27 -1.49
CA TRP A 79 -6.37 -2.98 -0.29
C TRP A 79 -6.52 -1.47 -0.22
N THR A 80 -7.76 -0.97 -0.17
CA THR A 80 -8.01 0.46 -0.15
C THR A 80 -8.20 0.97 1.27
N GLY A 81 -7.75 2.20 1.52
CA GLY A 81 -7.96 2.86 2.78
C GLY A 81 -7.38 2.09 3.97
N LEU A 82 -8.13 2.09 5.06
CA LEU A 82 -7.69 1.47 6.30
C LEU A 82 -7.54 -0.04 6.21
N ARG A 83 -8.22 -0.66 5.25
CA ARG A 83 -8.10 -2.10 5.03
C ARG A 83 -6.68 -2.49 4.63
N GLY A 84 -5.87 -1.53 4.19
CA GLY A 84 -4.46 -1.78 3.91
C GLY A 84 -3.70 -2.38 5.08
N ALA A 85 -4.13 -2.09 6.31
CA ALA A 85 -3.50 -2.68 7.49
C ALA A 85 -3.62 -4.20 7.49
N VAL A 86 -4.78 -4.71 7.06
CA VAL A 86 -5.00 -6.16 6.97
C VAL A 86 -4.09 -6.76 5.90
N GLY A 87 -4.00 -6.11 4.75
CA GLY A 87 -3.14 -6.59 3.67
C GLY A 87 -1.66 -6.59 4.03
N LEU A 88 -1.26 -5.69 4.90
CA LEU A 88 0.15 -5.57 5.30
C LEU A 88 0.57 -6.53 6.41
N LEU A 89 -0.40 -7.18 7.09
CA LEU A 89 -0.07 -8.02 8.23
C LEU A 89 1.07 -9.02 7.99
N PRO A 90 1.11 -9.73 6.85
CA PRO A 90 2.18 -10.71 6.62
C PRO A 90 3.59 -10.11 6.56
N VAL A 91 3.71 -8.83 6.23
CA VAL A 91 5.02 -8.18 6.04
C VAL A 91 5.26 -7.06 7.04
N LEU A 92 4.35 -6.90 7.99
CA LEU A 92 4.43 -5.83 8.97
C LEU A 92 5.35 -6.24 10.12
N ARG A 93 6.22 -5.31 10.54
CA ARG A 93 6.99 -5.52 11.76
C ARG A 93 6.03 -5.49 12.94
N PRO A 94 6.08 -6.48 13.84
CA PRO A 94 5.08 -6.58 14.92
C PRO A 94 4.92 -5.31 15.75
N ALA A 95 6.02 -4.66 16.08
CA ALA A 95 5.99 -3.45 16.91
C ALA A 95 5.47 -2.23 16.14
N ALA A 96 5.35 -2.32 14.82
CA ALA A 96 4.95 -1.19 13.99
C ALA A 96 3.46 -1.16 13.67
N LEU A 97 2.68 -2.13 14.13
CA LEU A 97 1.26 -2.18 13.80
C LEU A 97 0.50 -0.88 14.16
N PRO A 98 0.64 -0.34 15.38
CA PRO A 98 -0.07 0.91 15.70
C PRO A 98 0.32 2.06 14.78
N ARG A 99 1.60 2.15 14.42
CA ARG A 99 2.08 3.20 13.55
C ARG A 99 1.54 3.06 12.14
N ALA A 100 1.54 1.83 11.60
CA ALA A 100 1.01 1.57 10.27
C ALA A 100 -0.48 1.90 10.21
N VAL A 101 -1.24 1.52 11.23
CA VAL A 101 -2.66 1.83 11.30
C VAL A 101 -2.87 3.34 11.32
N ALA A 102 -2.06 4.06 12.09
CA ALA A 102 -2.16 5.52 12.17
C ALA A 102 -1.88 6.17 10.81
N LEU A 103 -0.86 5.69 10.09
CA LEU A 103 -0.52 6.23 8.77
C LEU A 103 -1.64 6.01 7.77
N LEU A 104 -2.23 4.81 7.76
CA LEU A 104 -3.34 4.51 6.86
C LEU A 104 -4.58 5.32 7.20
N ARG A 105 -4.84 5.50 8.49
CA ARG A 105 -5.97 6.30 8.95
C ARG A 105 -5.81 7.75 8.50
N ASP A 106 -4.62 8.31 8.67
CA ASP A 106 -4.38 9.69 8.26
C ASP A 106 -4.55 9.87 6.76
N ALA A 107 -4.03 8.93 5.96
CA ALA A 107 -4.17 9.00 4.52
C ALA A 107 -5.64 8.89 4.09
N ALA A 108 -6.41 8.05 4.78
CA ALA A 108 -7.83 7.87 4.44
C ALA A 108 -8.68 9.04 4.89
N ARG A 109 -8.32 9.69 6.00
CA ARG A 109 -9.13 10.77 6.58
C ARG A 109 -9.00 12.10 5.88
N THR A 110 -8.01 12.28 5.04
CA THR A 110 -7.83 13.54 4.33
C THR A 110 -8.78 13.69 3.15
N ARG A 111 -9.66 12.75 2.96
CA ARG A 111 -10.66 12.77 1.90
C ARG A 111 -12.03 13.25 2.39
#